data_2515836f73f3c22ab16c0a2b4d53f063
#
_entry.id   2515836f73f3c22ab16c0a2b4d53f063
#
_cell.length_a   1.000
_cell.length_b   1.000
_cell.length_c   1.000
_cell.angle_alpha   90.00
_cell.angle_beta   90.00
_cell.angle_gamma   90.00
#
_symmetry.space_group_name_H-M   'P 1'
#
loop_
_entity.id
_entity.type
_entity.pdbx_description
1 polymer ?
#
loop_
_entity_poly.entity_id
_entity_poly.type
_entity_poly.pdbx_seq_one_letter_code
_entity_poly.pdbx_strand_id
1 'polypeptide(L)'
;MKREYFMKTARIGFSEWTADDSELARFLWGNKDVTRYISADGGFTPEEIEKRLQKELSNNEQYHMQYWPLFSLDTGELIGCCGLRPRQEKVYELGFHLLPAFWGKGYAAEAAKAVIAYAFTELKAEELFAGHNPYNTASRRVLQKLGFEYTGDEYYAPTGLQHPSYILTSQAYASAETHFSADASGFVKLRDVIPDILEDIRYYSSDNFVGETIDGYEEALALLSREAANALKQAGDELRLLGYRLKIFDAYRPQKAVDHFVRWAKDPEDIRMKEQFYPELEKEELIPGGYIAEHSSHSRGSTIDLTLFDTRTGKDIDMGGEFDLFGERSHFDYPYLTGEQQENRKLLKDTMEKHGFRPLPEEWWHFTLENEPYPDTYFTFPVSSASLNAL
;
A
#
# COMPACT_ATOMS: atom_id res chain seq x y z
N MET A 1 38.34 -12.76 3.94
CA MET A 1 37.33 -13.12 2.93
C MET A 1 36.43 -11.91 2.68
N LYS A 2 35.99 -11.68 1.43
CA LYS A 2 35.04 -10.59 1.12
C LYS A 2 33.67 -11.04 1.64
N ARG A 3 33.07 -10.30 2.57
CA ARG A 3 31.78 -10.65 3.17
C ARG A 3 30.67 -10.49 2.13
N GLU A 4 29.76 -11.42 2.05
CA GLU A 4 28.59 -11.35 1.18
C GLU A 4 27.45 -10.62 1.90
N TYR A 5 26.71 -9.81 1.14
CA TYR A 5 25.57 -9.05 1.64
C TYR A 5 24.32 -9.47 0.88
N PHE A 6 23.35 -10.06 1.59
CA PHE A 6 22.07 -10.47 1.01
C PHE A 6 21.11 -9.28 0.78
N MET A 7 21.30 -8.19 1.57
CA MET A 7 20.54 -6.95 1.44
C MET A 7 21.49 -5.75 1.57
N LYS A 8 21.19 -4.66 0.86
CA LYS A 8 21.99 -3.43 0.88
C LYS A 8 21.11 -2.20 0.90
N THR A 9 21.60 -1.13 1.54
CA THR A 9 21.10 0.23 1.40
C THR A 9 22.14 1.10 0.69
N ALA A 10 21.99 2.41 0.73
CA ALA A 10 23.00 3.34 0.18
C ALA A 10 24.37 3.21 0.88
N ARG A 11 24.39 2.90 2.19
CA ARG A 11 25.61 2.91 3.01
C ARG A 11 25.88 1.60 3.76
N ILE A 12 24.90 0.70 3.86
CA ILE A 12 24.92 -0.46 4.74
C ILE A 12 24.80 -1.75 3.94
N GLY A 13 25.67 -2.73 4.22
CA GLY A 13 25.53 -4.11 3.79
C GLY A 13 25.07 -4.99 4.96
N PHE A 14 24.02 -5.78 4.76
CA PHE A 14 23.52 -6.77 5.72
C PHE A 14 24.08 -8.13 5.38
N SER A 15 24.60 -8.81 6.39
CA SER A 15 25.13 -10.16 6.26
C SER A 15 24.53 -11.05 7.34
N GLU A 16 24.89 -12.32 7.37
CA GLU A 16 24.52 -13.24 8.45
C GLU A 16 25.65 -13.37 9.48
N TRP A 17 25.27 -13.58 10.74
CA TRP A 17 26.20 -14.04 11.75
C TRP A 17 26.62 -15.48 11.45
N THR A 18 27.88 -15.77 11.63
CA THR A 18 28.43 -17.12 11.53
C THR A 18 29.14 -17.49 12.84
N ALA A 19 29.46 -18.78 13.02
CA ALA A 19 30.21 -19.25 14.18
C ALA A 19 31.60 -18.61 14.28
N ASP A 20 32.18 -18.14 13.16
CA ASP A 20 33.49 -17.50 13.10
C ASP A 20 33.45 -16.03 13.55
N ASP A 21 32.25 -15.46 13.82
CA ASP A 21 32.06 -14.05 14.14
C ASP A 21 32.18 -13.73 15.66
N SER A 22 32.71 -14.63 16.50
CA SER A 22 32.84 -14.44 17.95
C SER A 22 33.55 -13.12 18.30
N GLU A 23 34.60 -12.74 17.57
CA GLU A 23 35.32 -11.48 17.81
C GLU A 23 34.45 -10.24 17.45
N LEU A 24 33.69 -10.29 16.37
CA LEU A 24 32.76 -9.21 16.02
C LEU A 24 31.61 -9.09 17.04
N ALA A 25 31.10 -10.21 17.52
CA ALA A 25 30.09 -10.27 18.57
C ALA A 25 30.62 -9.63 19.87
N ARG A 26 31.88 -9.96 20.27
CA ARG A 26 32.55 -9.34 21.42
C ARG A 26 32.76 -7.84 21.20
N PHE A 27 33.15 -7.43 20.01
CA PHE A 27 33.36 -6.02 19.69
C PHE A 27 32.06 -5.21 19.82
N LEU A 28 30.92 -5.76 19.35
CA LEU A 28 29.62 -5.12 19.44
C LEU A 28 29.03 -5.18 20.85
N TRP A 29 28.80 -6.40 21.38
CA TRP A 29 28.05 -6.60 22.62
C TRP A 29 28.95 -6.55 23.89
N GLY A 30 30.28 -6.52 23.75
CA GLY A 30 31.20 -6.19 24.82
C GLY A 30 31.36 -4.68 25.07
N ASN A 31 30.87 -3.86 24.14
CA ASN A 31 30.87 -2.41 24.28
C ASN A 31 29.78 -1.96 25.27
N LYS A 32 30.18 -1.39 26.41
CA LYS A 32 29.25 -0.98 27.49
C LYS A 32 28.28 0.11 27.06
N ASP A 33 28.62 0.98 26.12
CA ASP A 33 27.72 1.98 25.61
C ASP A 33 26.56 1.37 24.78
N VAL A 34 26.84 0.26 24.07
CA VAL A 34 25.84 -0.51 23.34
C VAL A 34 24.92 -1.27 24.30
N THR A 35 25.49 -1.88 25.35
CA THR A 35 24.76 -2.85 26.19
C THR A 35 24.12 -2.25 27.42
N ARG A 36 24.43 -1.00 27.80
CA ARG A 36 23.90 -0.34 29.01
C ARG A 36 22.38 -0.30 29.14
N TYR A 37 21.66 -0.39 28.05
CA TYR A 37 20.19 -0.36 28.03
C TYR A 37 19.53 -1.71 27.76
N ILE A 38 20.32 -2.75 27.49
CA ILE A 38 19.80 -4.09 27.12
C ILE A 38 20.22 -5.19 28.13
N SER A 39 21.03 -4.83 29.13
CA SER A 39 21.43 -5.69 30.24
C SER A 39 21.09 -5.04 31.58
N ALA A 40 20.76 -5.84 32.59
CA ALA A 40 20.48 -5.36 33.95
C ALA A 40 21.73 -4.72 34.58
N ASP A 41 22.91 -5.31 34.33
CA ASP A 41 24.21 -4.88 34.89
C ASP A 41 24.96 -3.87 34.00
N GLY A 42 24.31 -3.38 32.93
CA GLY A 42 24.88 -2.41 31.99
C GLY A 42 25.95 -2.97 31.07
N GLY A 43 26.16 -4.28 31.03
CA GLY A 43 27.11 -4.95 30.17
C GLY A 43 26.90 -6.45 30.11
N PHE A 44 27.54 -7.16 29.19
CA PHE A 44 27.51 -8.62 29.09
C PHE A 44 28.89 -9.21 29.39
N THR A 45 28.90 -10.36 30.09
CA THR A 45 30.09 -11.19 30.24
C THR A 45 30.46 -11.87 28.91
N PRO A 46 31.69 -12.36 28.74
CA PRO A 46 32.08 -13.13 27.55
C PRO A 46 31.15 -14.32 27.27
N GLU A 47 30.72 -15.00 28.32
CA GLU A 47 29.80 -16.15 28.23
C GLU A 47 28.37 -15.72 27.76
N GLU A 48 27.89 -14.57 28.19
CA GLU A 48 26.60 -14.02 27.76
C GLU A 48 26.68 -13.55 26.31
N ILE A 49 27.79 -12.98 25.87
CA ILE A 49 28.00 -12.61 24.46
C ILE A 49 27.99 -13.85 23.57
N GLU A 50 28.69 -14.91 23.99
CA GLU A 50 28.68 -16.18 23.23
C GLU A 50 27.29 -16.77 23.15
N LYS A 51 26.54 -16.83 24.25
CA LYS A 51 25.12 -17.29 24.25
C LYS A 51 24.24 -16.45 23.32
N ARG A 52 24.52 -15.15 23.25
CA ARG A 52 23.77 -14.25 22.37
C ARG A 52 24.06 -14.53 20.90
N LEU A 53 25.34 -14.73 20.54
CA LEU A 53 25.72 -15.14 19.19
C LEU A 53 25.05 -16.48 18.81
N GLN A 54 25.12 -17.47 19.71
CA GLN A 54 24.48 -18.77 19.49
C GLN A 54 22.96 -18.65 19.30
N LYS A 55 22.29 -17.71 20.01
CA LYS A 55 20.88 -17.42 19.81
C LYS A 55 20.59 -16.83 18.41
N GLU A 56 21.44 -15.93 17.90
CA GLU A 56 21.28 -15.41 16.54
C GLU A 56 21.48 -16.51 15.49
N LEU A 57 22.46 -17.40 15.68
CA LEU A 57 22.67 -18.55 14.78
C LEU A 57 21.47 -19.50 14.78
N SER A 58 20.95 -19.83 15.96
CA SER A 58 19.78 -20.69 16.10
C SER A 58 18.51 -20.07 15.50
N ASN A 59 18.31 -18.74 15.66
CA ASN A 59 17.20 -18.03 15.04
C ASN A 59 17.31 -18.08 13.51
N ASN A 60 18.50 -17.93 12.95
CA ASN A 60 18.71 -18.03 11.52
C ASN A 60 18.42 -19.44 10.98
N GLU A 61 18.91 -20.46 11.68
CA GLU A 61 18.65 -21.86 11.30
C GLU A 61 17.15 -22.22 11.33
N GLN A 62 16.44 -21.75 12.36
CA GLN A 62 15.05 -22.13 12.59
C GLN A 62 14.04 -21.26 11.84
N TYR A 63 14.29 -19.94 11.70
CA TYR A 63 13.33 -18.95 11.22
C TYR A 63 13.84 -18.14 10.02
N HIS A 64 15.07 -18.37 9.56
CA HIS A 64 15.74 -17.57 8.51
C HIS A 64 15.78 -16.07 8.84
N MET A 65 15.91 -15.75 10.13
CA MET A 65 15.99 -14.37 10.60
C MET A 65 16.87 -14.26 11.86
N GLN A 66 17.49 -13.11 12.02
CA GLN A 66 18.33 -12.76 13.16
C GLN A 66 18.44 -11.24 13.28
N TYR A 67 19.11 -10.73 14.29
CA TYR A 67 19.61 -9.36 14.25
C TYR A 67 20.90 -9.36 13.42
N TRP A 68 20.74 -9.17 12.11
CA TRP A 68 21.82 -9.27 11.11
C TRP A 68 22.95 -8.29 11.37
N PRO A 69 24.23 -8.70 11.27
CA PRO A 69 25.37 -7.80 11.36
C PRO A 69 25.37 -6.83 10.16
N LEU A 70 25.65 -5.57 10.47
CA LEU A 70 25.66 -4.45 9.54
C LEU A 70 27.09 -4.01 9.28
N PHE A 71 27.43 -3.80 8.02
CA PHE A 71 28.76 -3.34 7.61
C PHE A 71 28.65 -2.08 6.76
N SER A 72 29.59 -1.15 6.94
CA SER A 72 29.74 -0.01 6.05
C SER A 72 30.17 -0.47 4.66
N LEU A 73 29.41 -0.08 3.63
CA LEU A 73 29.77 -0.39 2.24
C LEU A 73 31.02 0.37 1.77
N ASP A 74 31.34 1.48 2.43
CA ASP A 74 32.52 2.32 2.13
C ASP A 74 33.78 1.76 2.76
N THR A 75 33.75 1.43 4.08
CA THR A 75 34.95 1.04 4.84
C THR A 75 35.05 -0.46 5.14
N GLY A 76 33.95 -1.20 5.05
CA GLY A 76 33.84 -2.60 5.45
C GLY A 76 33.81 -2.80 6.97
N GLU A 77 33.77 -1.74 7.77
CA GLU A 77 33.71 -1.81 9.24
C GLU A 77 32.34 -2.26 9.73
N LEU A 78 32.34 -2.97 10.87
CA LEU A 78 31.11 -3.32 11.56
C LEU A 78 30.42 -2.05 12.11
N ILE A 79 29.18 -1.83 11.72
CA ILE A 79 28.31 -0.75 12.21
C ILE A 79 27.59 -1.18 13.49
N GLY A 80 27.14 -2.45 13.52
CA GLY A 80 26.32 -3.01 14.57
C GLY A 80 25.47 -4.16 14.06
N CYS A 81 24.24 -4.27 14.56
CA CYS A 81 23.25 -5.21 14.02
C CYS A 81 21.85 -4.58 13.97
N CYS A 82 21.03 -5.06 13.04
CA CYS A 82 19.61 -4.75 12.95
C CYS A 82 18.88 -5.93 12.30
N GLY A 83 17.68 -6.25 12.77
CA GLY A 83 16.95 -7.36 12.18
C GLY A 83 15.69 -7.72 12.94
N LEU A 84 15.24 -8.95 12.74
CA LEU A 84 13.96 -9.46 13.21
C LEU A 84 14.12 -10.67 14.12
N ARG A 85 13.13 -10.84 15.02
CA ARG A 85 12.92 -12.06 15.79
C ARG A 85 11.44 -12.44 15.75
N PRO A 86 11.11 -13.74 15.72
CA PRO A 86 9.71 -14.16 15.76
C PRO A 86 9.11 -13.83 17.13
N ARG A 87 7.89 -13.30 17.16
CA ARG A 87 7.10 -13.04 18.38
C ARG A 87 5.83 -13.87 18.39
N GLN A 88 5.07 -13.82 17.31
CA GLN A 88 3.90 -14.63 17.02
C GLN A 88 3.86 -14.94 15.50
N GLU A 89 2.86 -15.68 15.04
CA GLU A 89 2.68 -15.88 13.60
C GLU A 89 2.48 -14.53 12.91
N LYS A 90 3.31 -14.25 11.89
CA LYS A 90 3.36 -13.00 11.13
C LYS A 90 3.58 -11.72 11.95
N VAL A 91 3.96 -11.84 13.23
CA VAL A 91 4.33 -10.73 14.10
C VAL A 91 5.80 -10.88 14.48
N TYR A 92 6.61 -9.88 14.18
CA TYR A 92 8.05 -9.93 14.41
C TYR A 92 8.52 -8.76 15.28
N GLU A 93 9.55 -9.02 16.09
CA GLU A 93 10.22 -7.98 16.87
C GLU A 93 11.37 -7.38 16.07
N LEU A 94 11.31 -6.08 15.81
CA LEU A 94 12.39 -5.28 15.24
C LEU A 94 13.37 -4.87 16.34
N GLY A 95 14.66 -5.12 16.14
CA GLY A 95 15.71 -4.65 17.04
C GLY A 95 16.94 -4.15 16.31
N PHE A 96 17.66 -3.22 16.95
CA PHE A 96 18.92 -2.69 16.44
C PHE A 96 19.87 -2.29 17.57
N HIS A 97 21.17 -2.58 17.40
CA HIS A 97 22.25 -2.20 18.28
C HIS A 97 23.42 -1.68 17.44
N LEU A 98 23.79 -0.42 17.60
CA LEU A 98 24.88 0.19 16.82
C LEU A 98 26.01 0.61 17.71
N LEU A 99 27.24 0.50 17.19
CA LEU A 99 28.45 1.02 17.82
C LEU A 99 28.39 2.57 17.90
N PRO A 100 28.94 3.17 18.97
CA PRO A 100 28.90 4.62 19.22
C PRO A 100 29.42 5.47 18.05
N ALA A 101 30.41 4.98 17.31
CA ALA A 101 31.00 5.68 16.16
C ALA A 101 29.97 5.98 15.03
N PHE A 102 28.83 5.26 15.01
CA PHE A 102 27.77 5.39 14.00
C PHE A 102 26.52 6.09 14.52
N TRP A 103 26.49 6.52 15.79
CA TRP A 103 25.36 7.23 16.38
C TRP A 103 25.23 8.66 15.81
N GLY A 104 24.00 9.16 15.79
CA GLY A 104 23.69 10.51 15.31
C GLY A 104 23.81 10.73 13.79
N LYS A 105 24.23 9.71 13.04
CA LYS A 105 24.50 9.77 11.59
C LYS A 105 23.39 9.13 10.73
N GLY A 106 22.26 8.75 11.33
CA GLY A 106 21.10 8.19 10.63
C GLY A 106 21.16 6.69 10.33
N TYR A 107 22.23 5.98 10.66
CA TYR A 107 22.40 4.55 10.35
C TYR A 107 21.32 3.66 10.97
N ALA A 108 20.86 3.93 12.21
CA ALA A 108 19.79 3.15 12.84
C ALA A 108 18.47 3.24 12.06
N ALA A 109 18.07 4.44 11.63
CA ALA A 109 16.86 4.63 10.86
C ALA A 109 16.97 4.03 9.46
N GLU A 110 18.13 4.14 8.80
CA GLU A 110 18.39 3.55 7.48
C GLU A 110 18.32 2.01 7.54
N ALA A 111 18.99 1.40 8.52
CA ALA A 111 18.98 -0.05 8.71
C ALA A 111 17.56 -0.56 9.05
N ALA A 112 16.89 0.09 10.00
CA ALA A 112 15.55 -0.31 10.41
C ALA A 112 14.53 -0.15 9.27
N LYS A 113 14.62 0.91 8.44
CA LYS A 113 13.74 1.08 7.26
C LYS A 113 13.90 -0.08 6.27
N ALA A 114 15.13 -0.53 5.99
CA ALA A 114 15.37 -1.68 5.12
C ALA A 114 14.78 -2.98 5.69
N VAL A 115 14.93 -3.21 6.99
CA VAL A 115 14.38 -4.39 7.67
C VAL A 115 12.86 -4.35 7.73
N ILE A 116 12.24 -3.17 7.93
CA ILE A 116 10.79 -2.98 7.89
C ILE A 116 10.24 -3.31 6.49
N ALA A 117 10.87 -2.79 5.45
CA ALA A 117 10.49 -3.11 4.06
C ALA A 117 10.57 -4.62 3.82
N TYR A 118 11.69 -5.26 4.17
CA TYR A 118 11.86 -6.72 4.05
C TYR A 118 10.75 -7.50 4.79
N ALA A 119 10.40 -7.08 6.01
CA ALA A 119 9.37 -7.75 6.80
C ALA A 119 8.00 -7.70 6.12
N PHE A 120 7.58 -6.53 5.61
CA PHE A 120 6.26 -6.40 4.99
C PHE A 120 6.21 -6.90 3.55
N THR A 121 7.30 -6.74 2.76
CA THR A 121 7.29 -7.15 1.35
C THR A 121 7.64 -8.63 1.14
N GLU A 122 8.62 -9.18 1.88
CA GLU A 122 9.10 -10.55 1.68
C GLU A 122 8.45 -11.53 2.67
N LEU A 123 8.43 -11.18 3.97
CA LEU A 123 7.88 -12.06 5.00
C LEU A 123 6.35 -11.95 5.15
N LYS A 124 5.72 -10.96 4.48
CA LYS A 124 4.29 -10.68 4.59
C LYS A 124 3.85 -10.52 6.04
N ALA A 125 4.64 -9.79 6.82
CA ALA A 125 4.31 -9.48 8.20
C ALA A 125 2.97 -8.75 8.28
N GLU A 126 2.20 -9.02 9.33
CA GLU A 126 1.00 -8.27 9.66
C GLU A 126 1.33 -7.12 10.61
N GLU A 127 2.31 -7.33 11.49
CA GLU A 127 2.73 -6.36 12.50
C GLU A 127 4.21 -6.49 12.82
N LEU A 128 4.85 -5.37 13.08
CA LEU A 128 6.16 -5.28 13.72
C LEU A 128 6.01 -4.69 15.11
N PHE A 129 6.59 -5.36 16.08
CA PHE A 129 6.76 -4.90 17.45
C PHE A 129 8.17 -4.35 17.67
N ALA A 130 8.31 -3.32 18.50
CA ALA A 130 9.60 -2.86 18.99
C ALA A 130 9.47 -2.30 20.41
N GLY A 131 10.40 -2.68 21.29
CA GLY A 131 10.48 -2.15 22.65
C GLY A 131 11.85 -1.53 22.91
N HIS A 132 11.94 -0.60 23.86
CA HIS A 132 13.21 -0.02 24.27
C HIS A 132 13.25 0.26 25.78
N ASN A 133 14.44 0.30 26.35
CA ASN A 133 14.64 0.72 27.73
C ASN A 133 14.08 2.15 27.92
N PRO A 134 13.32 2.46 28.99
CA PRO A 134 12.69 3.76 29.20
C PRO A 134 13.68 4.95 29.18
N TYR A 135 14.96 4.69 29.50
CA TYR A 135 16.00 5.72 29.46
C TYR A 135 16.66 5.87 28.06
N ASN A 136 16.36 4.99 27.10
CA ASN A 136 16.89 5.07 25.75
C ASN A 136 16.05 5.96 24.83
N THR A 137 16.15 7.27 25.04
CA THR A 137 15.39 8.25 24.23
C THR A 137 15.79 8.29 22.75
N ALA A 138 17.00 7.79 22.42
CA ALA A 138 17.45 7.71 21.03
C ALA A 138 16.65 6.67 20.23
N SER A 139 16.46 5.47 20.78
CA SER A 139 15.60 4.43 20.16
C SER A 139 14.15 4.91 20.00
N ARG A 140 13.59 5.57 21.02
CA ARG A 140 12.26 6.18 20.93
C ARG A 140 12.10 7.09 19.69
N ARG A 141 13.08 8.00 19.49
CA ARG A 141 13.04 8.93 18.33
C ARG A 141 13.12 8.20 16.99
N VAL A 142 13.91 7.13 16.93
CA VAL A 142 14.02 6.31 15.71
C VAL A 142 12.70 5.63 15.43
N LEU A 143 12.07 4.96 16.41
CA LEU A 143 10.79 4.28 16.25
C LEU A 143 9.66 5.24 15.83
N GLN A 144 9.56 6.41 16.49
CA GLN A 144 8.59 7.43 16.13
C GLN A 144 8.79 7.95 14.69
N LYS A 145 10.06 8.17 14.27
CA LYS A 145 10.37 8.59 12.90
C LYS A 145 10.01 7.54 11.86
N LEU A 146 10.01 6.26 12.24
CA LEU A 146 9.67 5.12 11.38
C LEU A 146 8.16 4.79 11.39
N GLY A 147 7.33 5.59 12.06
CA GLY A 147 5.88 5.43 12.11
C GLY A 147 5.37 4.41 13.13
N PHE A 148 6.22 3.96 14.05
CA PHE A 148 5.76 3.09 15.13
C PHE A 148 4.90 3.86 16.15
N GLU A 149 3.77 3.28 16.51
CA GLU A 149 2.84 3.82 17.50
C GLU A 149 3.04 3.18 18.87
N TYR A 150 2.97 4.00 19.92
CA TYR A 150 3.10 3.53 21.30
C TYR A 150 1.84 2.78 21.74
N THR A 151 2.02 1.57 22.31
CA THR A 151 0.92 0.69 22.72
C THR A 151 0.86 0.41 24.20
N GLY A 152 1.81 0.95 24.99
CA GLY A 152 1.90 0.74 26.42
C GLY A 152 3.28 0.29 26.85
N ASP A 153 3.44 -0.04 28.12
CA ASP A 153 4.68 -0.52 28.70
C ASP A 153 4.60 -2.02 28.98
N GLU A 154 5.63 -2.79 28.54
CA GLU A 154 5.74 -4.22 28.84
C GLU A 154 6.93 -4.49 29.77
N TYR A 155 6.74 -5.43 30.72
CA TYR A 155 7.84 -5.83 31.60
C TYR A 155 8.92 -6.61 30.83
N TYR A 156 10.15 -6.11 30.87
CA TYR A 156 11.29 -6.73 30.22
C TYR A 156 12.23 -7.34 31.26
N ALA A 157 12.14 -8.65 31.44
CA ALA A 157 12.89 -9.39 32.46
C ALA A 157 14.42 -9.16 32.44
N PRO A 158 15.12 -9.04 31.28
CA PRO A 158 16.57 -8.83 31.27
C PRO A 158 17.05 -7.52 31.91
N THR A 159 16.17 -6.50 32.04
CA THR A 159 16.52 -5.24 32.73
C THR A 159 15.72 -5.03 34.01
N GLY A 160 14.65 -5.83 34.24
CA GLY A 160 13.75 -5.67 35.36
C GLY A 160 12.88 -4.41 35.31
N LEU A 161 12.76 -3.76 34.15
CA LEU A 161 12.07 -2.51 33.94
C LEU A 161 10.82 -2.68 33.07
N GLN A 162 9.89 -1.74 33.17
CA GLN A 162 8.83 -1.57 32.19
C GLN A 162 9.40 -0.86 30.97
N HIS A 163 9.31 -1.50 29.80
CA HIS A 163 9.81 -0.97 28.55
C HIS A 163 8.66 -0.40 27.72
N PRO A 164 8.73 0.87 27.29
CA PRO A 164 7.82 1.39 26.28
C PRO A 164 7.83 0.52 25.03
N SER A 165 6.64 0.09 24.64
CA SER A 165 6.38 -0.84 23.54
C SER A 165 5.63 -0.15 22.42
N TYR A 166 5.96 -0.51 21.19
CA TYR A 166 5.45 0.13 19.97
C TYR A 166 5.10 -0.91 18.94
N ILE A 167 4.14 -0.60 18.09
CA ILE A 167 3.79 -1.42 16.93
C ILE A 167 3.83 -0.59 15.65
N LEU A 168 4.07 -1.28 14.53
CA LEU A 168 3.86 -0.79 13.17
C LEU A 168 3.10 -1.88 12.41
N THR A 169 1.88 -1.60 12.01
CA THR A 169 1.07 -2.54 11.22
C THR A 169 1.39 -2.45 9.75
N SER A 170 1.10 -3.51 8.98
CA SER A 170 1.24 -3.51 7.52
C SER A 170 0.41 -2.40 6.86
N GLN A 171 -0.77 -2.10 7.40
CA GLN A 171 -1.62 -1.01 6.94
C GLN A 171 -0.97 0.36 7.16
N ALA A 172 -0.43 0.63 8.37
CA ALA A 172 0.26 1.89 8.66
C ALA A 172 1.52 2.06 7.80
N TYR A 173 2.27 0.97 7.57
CA TYR A 173 3.43 0.97 6.68
C TYR A 173 3.04 1.30 5.24
N ALA A 174 2.01 0.63 4.70
CA ALA A 174 1.51 0.91 3.35
C ALA A 174 1.06 2.37 3.20
N SER A 175 0.36 2.90 4.21
CA SER A 175 -0.07 4.31 4.22
C SER A 175 1.12 5.29 4.26
N ALA A 176 2.22 4.95 4.95
CA ALA A 176 3.42 5.79 5.03
C ALA A 176 4.26 5.79 3.73
N GLU A 177 4.21 4.71 2.94
CA GLU A 177 4.86 4.60 1.63
C GLU A 177 4.00 5.22 0.51
N THR A 178 2.76 5.64 0.80
CA THR A 178 1.86 6.29 -0.16
C THR A 178 2.43 7.63 -0.61
N HIS A 179 2.75 7.75 -1.88
CA HIS A 179 3.21 8.99 -2.49
C HIS A 179 2.02 9.79 -3.02
N PHE A 180 1.86 11.02 -2.53
CA PHE A 180 0.88 11.96 -3.08
C PHE A 180 1.54 12.92 -4.07
N SER A 181 0.87 13.16 -5.21
CA SER A 181 1.36 14.09 -6.23
C SER A 181 0.23 14.98 -6.76
N ALA A 182 0.54 16.25 -7.00
CA ALA A 182 -0.35 17.17 -7.72
C ALA A 182 0.07 17.37 -9.19
N ASP A 183 1.08 16.63 -9.67
CA ASP A 183 1.58 16.74 -11.04
C ASP A 183 0.68 15.96 -12.00
N ALA A 184 -0.04 16.67 -12.85
CA ALA A 184 -0.94 16.13 -13.87
C ALA A 184 -0.26 15.90 -15.24
N SER A 185 1.05 16.11 -15.38
CA SER A 185 1.77 16.12 -16.69
C SER A 185 1.70 14.79 -17.44
N GLY A 186 1.52 13.68 -16.72
CA GLY A 186 1.35 12.34 -17.30
C GLY A 186 -0.08 12.02 -17.76
N PHE A 187 -1.04 12.92 -17.53
CA PHE A 187 -2.46 12.67 -17.80
C PHE A 187 -2.94 13.29 -19.10
N VAL A 188 -4.03 12.73 -19.64
CA VAL A 188 -4.71 13.22 -20.85
C VAL A 188 -6.22 13.19 -20.67
N LYS A 189 -6.93 14.03 -21.42
CA LYS A 189 -8.38 13.93 -21.56
C LYS A 189 -8.71 12.77 -22.48
N LEU A 190 -9.61 11.88 -22.05
CA LEU A 190 -9.99 10.74 -22.88
C LEU A 190 -10.61 11.15 -24.20
N ARG A 191 -11.43 12.22 -24.23
CA ARG A 191 -12.03 12.75 -25.45
C ARG A 191 -11.01 13.23 -26.51
N ASP A 192 -9.80 13.58 -26.10
CA ASP A 192 -8.73 13.98 -27.04
C ASP A 192 -8.04 12.75 -27.67
N VAL A 193 -8.07 11.59 -27.00
CA VAL A 193 -7.49 10.32 -27.46
C VAL A 193 -8.51 9.44 -28.18
N ILE A 194 -9.76 9.45 -27.72
CA ILE A 194 -10.89 8.66 -28.21
C ILE A 194 -12.05 9.66 -28.49
N PRO A 195 -12.11 10.29 -29.67
CA PRO A 195 -13.03 11.40 -29.93
C PRO A 195 -14.52 11.06 -29.88
N ASP A 196 -14.88 9.80 -30.02
CA ASP A 196 -16.27 9.31 -29.97
C ASP A 196 -16.64 8.69 -28.61
N ILE A 197 -15.79 8.80 -27.60
CA ILE A 197 -16.09 8.33 -26.23
C ILE A 197 -17.29 9.09 -25.65
N LEU A 198 -18.09 8.39 -24.87
CA LEU A 198 -19.20 9.00 -24.13
C LEU A 198 -18.74 9.17 -22.66
N GLU A 199 -18.89 10.38 -22.15
CA GLU A 199 -18.54 10.70 -20.75
C GLU A 199 -19.83 10.99 -19.97
N ASP A 200 -20.18 10.11 -19.02
CA ASP A 200 -21.30 10.22 -18.08
C ASP A 200 -20.71 10.22 -16.67
N ILE A 201 -19.94 11.26 -16.36
CA ILE A 201 -19.12 11.33 -15.13
C ILE A 201 -20.04 11.49 -13.92
N ARG A 202 -20.32 10.38 -13.25
CA ARG A 202 -21.30 10.29 -12.16
C ARG A 202 -20.95 11.15 -10.96
N TYR A 203 -19.68 11.26 -10.63
CA TYR A 203 -19.21 12.01 -9.46
C TYR A 203 -19.17 13.54 -9.67
N TYR A 204 -19.32 14.01 -10.90
CA TYR A 204 -19.58 15.43 -11.20
C TYR A 204 -21.06 15.83 -11.02
N SER A 205 -21.95 14.89 -10.88
CA SER A 205 -23.40 15.08 -10.68
C SER A 205 -23.84 14.55 -9.31
N SER A 206 -25.15 14.64 -9.04
CA SER A 206 -25.76 14.00 -7.87
C SER A 206 -26.26 12.57 -8.14
N ASP A 207 -26.06 12.04 -9.35
CA ASP A 207 -26.46 10.67 -9.72
C ASP A 207 -25.34 9.68 -9.35
N ASN A 208 -25.09 9.55 -8.04
CA ASN A 208 -24.09 8.66 -7.44
C ASN A 208 -24.55 8.24 -6.03
N PHE A 209 -23.84 7.32 -5.41
CA PHE A 209 -24.22 6.74 -4.11
C PHE A 209 -24.19 7.72 -2.92
N VAL A 210 -23.55 8.89 -3.07
CA VAL A 210 -23.55 9.97 -2.05
C VAL A 210 -24.77 10.89 -2.24
N GLY A 211 -25.23 11.09 -3.50
CA GLY A 211 -26.37 11.94 -3.83
C GLY A 211 -26.03 13.42 -3.96
N GLU A 212 -24.75 13.75 -4.16
CA GLU A 212 -24.27 15.11 -4.44
C GLU A 212 -23.00 15.09 -5.28
N THR A 213 -22.57 16.26 -5.79
CA THR A 213 -21.30 16.37 -6.49
C THR A 213 -20.14 16.07 -5.55
N ILE A 214 -19.20 15.23 -5.99
CA ILE A 214 -18.09 14.78 -5.20
C ILE A 214 -16.92 15.78 -5.23
N ASP A 215 -16.31 16.00 -4.08
CA ASP A 215 -15.17 16.89 -3.93
C ASP A 215 -14.05 16.53 -4.92
N GLY A 216 -13.53 17.55 -5.62
CA GLY A 216 -12.43 17.38 -6.57
C GLY A 216 -12.86 17.13 -8.01
N TYR A 217 -14.15 16.95 -8.30
CA TYR A 217 -14.70 16.96 -9.66
C TYR A 217 -15.18 18.38 -9.99
N GLU A 218 -14.41 19.11 -10.77
CA GLU A 218 -14.70 20.49 -11.19
C GLU A 218 -15.29 20.57 -12.60
N GLU A 219 -15.08 19.54 -13.42
CA GLU A 219 -15.62 19.40 -14.77
C GLU A 219 -16.12 17.95 -15.00
N ALA A 220 -17.15 17.79 -15.86
CA ALA A 220 -17.58 16.48 -16.35
C ALA A 220 -16.57 15.96 -17.39
N LEU A 221 -15.47 15.40 -16.93
CA LEU A 221 -14.29 15.07 -17.72
C LEU A 221 -13.65 13.77 -17.24
N ALA A 222 -13.36 12.86 -18.16
CA ALA A 222 -12.57 11.67 -17.91
C ALA A 222 -11.10 11.93 -18.18
N LEU A 223 -10.26 11.77 -17.13
CA LEU A 223 -8.81 11.86 -17.20
C LEU A 223 -8.19 10.48 -16.94
N LEU A 224 -7.15 10.12 -17.69
CA LEU A 224 -6.33 8.93 -17.42
C LEU A 224 -4.85 9.23 -17.64
N SER A 225 -3.98 8.37 -17.09
CA SER A 225 -2.59 8.32 -17.53
C SER A 225 -2.53 8.07 -19.04
N ARG A 226 -1.53 8.64 -19.70
CA ARG A 226 -1.36 8.51 -21.15
C ARG A 226 -1.30 7.06 -21.63
N GLU A 227 -0.67 6.20 -20.84
CA GLU A 227 -0.52 4.77 -21.11
C GLU A 227 -1.88 4.07 -21.04
N ALA A 228 -2.67 4.32 -19.99
CA ALA A 228 -3.99 3.73 -19.85
C ALA A 228 -4.96 4.25 -20.94
N ALA A 229 -4.90 5.53 -21.27
CA ALA A 229 -5.72 6.09 -22.35
C ALA A 229 -5.41 5.47 -23.71
N ASN A 230 -4.12 5.19 -24.02
CA ASN A 230 -3.72 4.53 -25.26
C ASN A 230 -4.17 3.06 -25.31
N ALA A 231 -4.08 2.33 -24.20
CA ALA A 231 -4.58 0.96 -24.10
C ALA A 231 -6.13 0.92 -24.28
N LEU A 232 -6.83 1.85 -23.59
CA LEU A 232 -8.29 1.98 -23.71
C LEU A 232 -8.74 2.33 -25.14
N LYS A 233 -7.95 3.15 -25.86
CA LYS A 233 -8.22 3.45 -27.27
C LYS A 233 -8.21 2.19 -28.11
N GLN A 234 -7.28 1.27 -27.89
CA GLN A 234 -7.21 0.01 -28.66
C GLN A 234 -8.47 -0.86 -28.39
N ALA A 235 -8.91 -0.95 -27.12
CA ALA A 235 -10.15 -1.62 -26.76
C ALA A 235 -11.37 -0.96 -27.44
N GLY A 236 -11.45 0.36 -27.43
CA GLY A 236 -12.51 1.13 -28.09
C GLY A 236 -12.50 0.95 -29.59
N ASP A 237 -11.32 0.91 -30.25
CA ASP A 237 -11.22 0.68 -31.69
C ASP A 237 -11.74 -0.72 -32.09
N GLU A 238 -11.49 -1.75 -31.28
CA GLU A 238 -12.04 -3.10 -31.50
C GLU A 238 -13.56 -3.14 -31.31
N LEU A 239 -14.09 -2.58 -30.22
CA LEU A 239 -15.50 -2.55 -29.90
C LEU A 239 -16.30 -1.76 -30.94
N ARG A 240 -15.70 -0.71 -31.53
CA ARG A 240 -16.33 0.08 -32.59
C ARG A 240 -16.62 -0.77 -33.85
N LEU A 241 -15.77 -1.74 -34.18
CA LEU A 241 -16.00 -2.66 -35.30
C LEU A 241 -17.22 -3.57 -35.06
N LEU A 242 -17.58 -3.76 -33.80
CA LEU A 242 -18.75 -4.54 -33.37
C LEU A 242 -20.02 -3.65 -33.22
N GLY A 243 -19.90 -2.35 -33.42
CA GLY A 243 -21.02 -1.39 -33.31
C GLY A 243 -21.20 -0.81 -31.93
N TYR A 244 -20.19 -0.90 -31.05
CA TYR A 244 -20.24 -0.34 -29.71
C TYR A 244 -19.33 0.88 -29.56
N ARG A 245 -19.67 1.76 -28.61
CA ARG A 245 -18.82 2.85 -28.12
C ARG A 245 -18.59 2.65 -26.61
N LEU A 246 -17.46 3.14 -26.12
CA LEU A 246 -17.19 3.20 -24.70
C LEU A 246 -17.97 4.34 -24.06
N LYS A 247 -18.60 4.07 -22.92
CA LYS A 247 -19.25 5.08 -22.07
C LYS A 247 -18.62 5.02 -20.68
N ILE A 248 -18.07 6.14 -20.22
CA ILE A 248 -17.26 6.24 -19.00
C ILE A 248 -18.11 6.84 -17.88
N PHE A 249 -18.12 6.16 -16.73
CA PHE A 249 -18.75 6.63 -15.50
C PHE A 249 -17.77 7.33 -14.58
N ASP A 250 -16.53 6.79 -14.48
CA ASP A 250 -15.40 7.38 -13.75
C ASP A 250 -14.06 6.95 -14.36
N ALA A 251 -13.02 7.74 -14.12
CA ALA A 251 -11.67 7.46 -14.56
C ALA A 251 -10.68 7.83 -13.45
N TYR A 252 -9.77 8.78 -13.67
CA TYR A 252 -8.97 9.32 -12.57
C TYR A 252 -9.89 9.97 -11.52
N ARG A 253 -9.73 9.57 -10.27
CA ARG A 253 -10.45 10.06 -9.09
C ARG A 253 -9.43 10.68 -8.13
N PRO A 254 -9.47 11.99 -7.85
CA PRO A 254 -8.52 12.61 -6.93
C PRO A 254 -8.68 12.08 -5.51
N GLN A 255 -7.60 12.04 -4.72
CA GLN A 255 -7.67 11.59 -3.32
C GLN A 255 -8.74 12.36 -2.52
N LYS A 256 -8.95 13.65 -2.81
CA LYS A 256 -10.01 14.45 -2.17
C LYS A 256 -11.42 13.86 -2.35
N ALA A 257 -11.69 13.22 -3.48
CA ALA A 257 -12.95 12.51 -3.72
C ALA A 257 -13.06 11.26 -2.86
N VAL A 258 -11.98 10.50 -2.74
CA VAL A 258 -11.91 9.32 -1.85
C VAL A 258 -12.13 9.73 -0.39
N ASP A 259 -11.51 10.82 0.04
CA ASP A 259 -11.70 11.39 1.39
C ASP A 259 -13.16 11.81 1.62
N HIS A 260 -13.86 12.29 0.57
CA HIS A 260 -15.29 12.61 0.63
C HIS A 260 -16.12 11.33 0.84
N PHE A 261 -15.85 10.26 0.11
CA PHE A 261 -16.53 8.97 0.29
C PHE A 261 -16.35 8.41 1.72
N VAL A 262 -15.14 8.49 2.25
CA VAL A 262 -14.86 8.04 3.63
C VAL A 262 -15.61 8.88 4.67
N ARG A 263 -15.68 10.21 4.50
CA ARG A 263 -16.47 11.08 5.38
C ARG A 263 -17.95 10.75 5.31
N TRP A 264 -18.51 10.60 4.10
CA TRP A 264 -19.90 10.22 3.88
C TRP A 264 -20.20 8.84 4.48
N ALA A 265 -19.34 7.84 4.30
CA ALA A 265 -19.55 6.49 4.83
C ALA A 265 -19.55 6.45 6.38
N LYS A 266 -18.87 7.39 7.02
CA LYS A 266 -18.84 7.54 8.50
C LYS A 266 -20.05 8.29 9.08
N ASP A 267 -20.91 8.88 8.24
CA ASP A 267 -22.15 9.53 8.66
C ASP A 267 -23.34 8.56 8.54
N PRO A 268 -23.82 7.95 9.62
CA PRO A 268 -24.89 6.96 9.57
C PRO A 268 -26.26 7.54 9.23
N GLU A 269 -26.44 8.86 9.37
CA GLU A 269 -27.71 9.53 9.15
C GLU A 269 -27.97 9.81 7.66
N ASP A 270 -26.93 9.88 6.82
CA ASP A 270 -27.06 10.14 5.38
C ASP A 270 -27.32 8.86 4.60
N ILE A 271 -28.57 8.43 4.54
CA ILE A 271 -29.02 7.22 3.84
C ILE A 271 -29.86 7.54 2.60
N ARG A 272 -29.84 8.78 2.09
CA ARG A 272 -30.71 9.26 0.99
C ARG A 272 -30.62 8.42 -0.29
N MET A 273 -29.48 7.78 -0.55
CA MET A 273 -29.25 6.99 -1.76
C MET A 273 -29.25 5.47 -1.49
N LYS A 274 -29.59 5.03 -0.28
CA LYS A 274 -29.56 3.62 0.13
C LYS A 274 -30.40 2.72 -0.77
N GLU A 275 -31.64 3.11 -1.04
CA GLU A 275 -32.59 2.29 -1.83
C GLU A 275 -32.05 2.01 -3.25
N GLN A 276 -31.30 2.96 -3.84
CA GLN A 276 -30.80 2.84 -5.20
C GLN A 276 -29.44 2.12 -5.26
N PHE A 277 -28.49 2.42 -4.36
CA PHE A 277 -27.10 1.99 -4.50
C PHE A 277 -26.65 0.91 -3.51
N TYR A 278 -27.28 0.78 -2.33
CA TYR A 278 -26.87 -0.22 -1.32
C TYR A 278 -28.09 -0.75 -0.53
N PRO A 279 -29.15 -1.25 -1.24
CA PRO A 279 -30.42 -1.61 -0.58
C PRO A 279 -30.29 -2.75 0.41
N GLU A 280 -29.30 -3.63 0.25
CA GLU A 280 -29.09 -4.83 1.05
C GLU A 280 -27.99 -4.66 2.12
N LEU A 281 -27.33 -3.49 2.17
CA LEU A 281 -26.22 -3.22 3.09
C LEU A 281 -26.55 -2.11 4.06
N GLU A 282 -25.99 -2.19 5.26
CA GLU A 282 -25.98 -1.07 6.19
C GLU A 282 -24.70 -0.24 5.97
N LYS A 283 -24.80 1.06 6.27
CA LYS A 283 -23.70 2.00 5.98
C LYS A 283 -22.41 1.68 6.74
N GLU A 284 -22.55 1.14 7.95
CA GLU A 284 -21.45 0.68 8.78
C GLU A 284 -20.68 -0.51 8.19
N GLU A 285 -21.29 -1.22 7.23
CA GLU A 285 -20.66 -2.35 6.54
C GLU A 285 -19.82 -1.93 5.33
N LEU A 286 -19.98 -0.70 4.82
CA LEU A 286 -19.36 -0.26 3.56
C LEU A 286 -17.83 -0.19 3.64
N ILE A 287 -17.26 0.29 4.75
CA ILE A 287 -15.81 0.36 4.94
C ILE A 287 -15.25 -1.04 5.30
N PRO A 288 -15.76 -1.76 6.31
CA PRO A 288 -15.26 -3.11 6.61
C PRO A 288 -15.47 -4.11 5.47
N GLY A 289 -16.53 -3.95 4.68
CA GLY A 289 -16.84 -4.78 3.51
C GLY A 289 -15.98 -4.48 2.27
N GLY A 290 -15.14 -3.44 2.33
CA GLY A 290 -14.24 -3.08 1.23
C GLY A 290 -14.88 -2.28 0.09
N TYR A 291 -16.16 -1.89 0.21
CA TYR A 291 -16.83 -1.04 -0.79
C TYR A 291 -16.28 0.39 -0.81
N ILE A 292 -15.89 0.91 0.35
CA ILE A 292 -15.25 2.21 0.50
C ILE A 292 -13.90 2.04 1.19
N ALA A 293 -12.83 2.53 0.56
CA ALA A 293 -11.45 2.43 1.06
C ALA A 293 -10.82 3.82 1.21
N GLU A 294 -9.80 3.95 2.04
CA GLU A 294 -9.05 5.21 2.26
C GLU A 294 -8.15 5.58 1.07
N HIS A 295 -7.85 4.62 0.22
CA HIS A 295 -7.10 4.81 -1.03
C HIS A 295 -7.76 4.04 -2.16
N SER A 296 -7.82 4.64 -3.34
CA SER A 296 -8.44 4.04 -4.52
C SER A 296 -7.44 3.86 -5.65
N SER A 297 -7.54 2.75 -6.38
CA SER A 297 -6.78 2.52 -7.61
C SER A 297 -7.01 3.63 -8.65
N HIS A 298 -8.21 4.23 -8.68
CA HIS A 298 -8.53 5.37 -9.54
C HIS A 298 -7.63 6.57 -9.29
N SER A 299 -7.19 6.81 -8.04
CA SER A 299 -6.29 7.92 -7.70
C SER A 299 -4.89 7.76 -8.29
N ARG A 300 -4.53 6.55 -8.77
CA ARG A 300 -3.27 6.31 -9.50
C ARG A 300 -3.36 6.60 -11.00
N GLY A 301 -4.56 6.92 -11.50
CA GLY A 301 -4.78 7.38 -12.87
C GLY A 301 -4.76 6.31 -13.95
N SER A 302 -4.85 5.03 -13.59
CA SER A 302 -4.84 3.92 -14.55
C SER A 302 -6.02 2.97 -14.38
N THR A 303 -7.03 3.38 -13.60
CA THR A 303 -8.29 2.66 -13.38
C THR A 303 -9.44 3.41 -14.01
N ILE A 304 -10.41 2.66 -14.54
CA ILE A 304 -11.57 3.20 -15.24
C ILE A 304 -12.81 2.37 -14.97
N ASP A 305 -13.93 3.07 -14.78
CA ASP A 305 -15.29 2.51 -14.68
C ASP A 305 -16.06 2.83 -15.94
N LEU A 306 -16.57 1.80 -16.63
CA LEU A 306 -17.17 1.97 -17.95
C LEU A 306 -18.23 0.92 -18.29
N THR A 307 -19.00 1.25 -19.32
CA THR A 307 -19.94 0.33 -19.99
C THR A 307 -19.84 0.46 -21.51
N LEU A 308 -20.65 -0.32 -22.22
CA LEU A 308 -20.80 -0.28 -23.67
C LEU A 308 -22.11 0.40 -24.07
N PHE A 309 -22.03 1.26 -25.08
CA PHE A 309 -23.17 1.91 -25.71
C PHE A 309 -23.37 1.33 -27.12
N ASP A 310 -24.54 0.74 -27.37
CA ASP A 310 -24.88 0.20 -28.68
C ASP A 310 -25.32 1.34 -29.65
N THR A 311 -24.54 1.57 -30.68
CA THR A 311 -24.76 2.64 -31.68
C THR A 311 -25.99 2.38 -32.54
N ARG A 312 -26.48 1.15 -32.63
CA ARG A 312 -27.66 0.77 -33.41
C ARG A 312 -28.97 1.07 -32.66
N THR A 313 -28.97 0.84 -31.35
CA THR A 313 -30.15 1.08 -30.50
C THR A 313 -30.15 2.45 -29.88
N GLY A 314 -29.00 3.09 -29.77
CA GLY A 314 -28.79 4.37 -29.08
C GLY A 314 -28.94 4.25 -27.58
N LYS A 315 -28.61 3.10 -26.98
CA LYS A 315 -28.72 2.81 -25.54
C LYS A 315 -27.49 2.10 -25.02
N ASP A 316 -27.29 2.20 -23.70
CA ASP A 316 -26.34 1.36 -23.00
C ASP A 316 -26.78 -0.10 -23.09
N ILE A 317 -25.85 -1.03 -23.17
CA ILE A 317 -26.15 -2.46 -23.12
C ILE A 317 -26.48 -2.88 -21.70
N ASP A 318 -27.41 -3.84 -21.58
CA ASP A 318 -27.85 -4.32 -20.28
C ASP A 318 -26.79 -5.23 -19.63
N MET A 319 -26.16 -4.75 -18.59
CA MET A 319 -25.15 -5.47 -17.78
C MET A 319 -25.76 -6.23 -16.61
N GLY A 320 -27.08 -6.15 -16.38
CA GLY A 320 -27.78 -6.85 -15.30
C GLY A 320 -27.66 -6.19 -13.92
N GLY A 321 -27.05 -5.03 -13.83
CA GLY A 321 -26.93 -4.20 -12.64
C GLY A 321 -26.48 -2.79 -12.99
N GLU A 322 -26.92 -1.82 -12.18
CA GLU A 322 -26.52 -0.42 -12.34
C GLU A 322 -25.06 -0.22 -11.91
N PHE A 323 -24.44 0.84 -12.43
CA PHE A 323 -23.13 1.30 -11.95
C PHE A 323 -23.21 1.70 -10.47
N ASP A 324 -22.17 1.42 -9.68
CA ASP A 324 -22.08 1.70 -8.24
C ASP A 324 -23.13 1.00 -7.36
N LEU A 325 -23.84 0.00 -7.85
CA LEU A 325 -24.67 -0.83 -7.00
C LEU A 325 -23.78 -1.71 -6.11
N PHE A 326 -23.77 -1.45 -4.81
CA PHE A 326 -23.01 -2.25 -3.84
C PHE A 326 -23.74 -3.57 -3.55
N GLY A 327 -23.03 -4.70 -3.70
CA GLY A 327 -23.54 -6.03 -3.46
C GLY A 327 -23.25 -7.04 -4.56
N GLU A 328 -23.63 -8.29 -4.33
CA GLU A 328 -23.28 -9.44 -5.18
C GLU A 328 -23.76 -9.31 -6.63
N ARG A 329 -24.84 -8.56 -6.89
CA ARG A 329 -25.34 -8.35 -8.24
C ARG A 329 -24.35 -7.66 -9.18
N SER A 330 -23.40 -6.95 -8.63
CA SER A 330 -22.31 -6.27 -9.36
C SER A 330 -21.15 -7.20 -9.71
N HIS A 331 -21.04 -8.37 -9.09
CA HIS A 331 -19.98 -9.33 -9.34
C HIS A 331 -20.08 -9.94 -10.75
N PHE A 332 -18.95 -10.14 -11.43
CA PHE A 332 -18.92 -10.74 -12.76
C PHE A 332 -19.58 -12.12 -12.84
N ASP A 333 -19.50 -12.91 -11.78
CA ASP A 333 -20.04 -14.28 -11.68
C ASP A 333 -21.41 -14.36 -11.00
N TYR A 334 -22.13 -13.24 -10.87
CA TYR A 334 -23.46 -13.23 -10.27
C TYR A 334 -24.38 -14.28 -10.95
N PRO A 335 -24.94 -15.27 -10.21
CA PRO A 335 -25.53 -16.46 -10.79
C PRO A 335 -26.90 -16.25 -11.43
N TYR A 336 -27.54 -15.11 -11.20
CA TYR A 336 -28.90 -14.83 -11.67
C TYR A 336 -28.95 -13.86 -12.87
N LEU A 337 -27.82 -13.65 -13.57
CA LEU A 337 -27.80 -12.92 -14.82
C LEU A 337 -28.50 -13.73 -15.92
N THR A 338 -29.20 -13.02 -16.83
CA THR A 338 -29.67 -13.63 -18.08
C THR A 338 -28.48 -14.00 -18.98
N GLY A 339 -28.69 -14.89 -19.95
CA GLY A 339 -27.64 -15.25 -20.91
C GLY A 339 -27.10 -14.03 -21.67
N GLU A 340 -27.96 -13.06 -22.04
CA GLU A 340 -27.57 -11.83 -22.71
C GLU A 340 -26.68 -10.95 -21.80
N GLN A 341 -27.06 -10.77 -20.54
CA GLN A 341 -26.29 -10.00 -19.58
C GLN A 341 -24.90 -10.63 -19.31
N GLN A 342 -24.82 -11.97 -19.24
CA GLN A 342 -23.56 -12.69 -19.12
C GLN A 342 -22.66 -12.48 -20.34
N GLU A 343 -23.22 -12.55 -21.56
CA GLU A 343 -22.49 -12.30 -22.81
C GLU A 343 -22.01 -10.85 -22.89
N ASN A 344 -22.82 -9.89 -22.46
CA ASN A 344 -22.46 -8.47 -22.43
C ASN A 344 -21.29 -8.19 -21.47
N ARG A 345 -21.35 -8.68 -20.23
CA ARG A 345 -20.23 -8.58 -19.27
C ARG A 345 -18.97 -9.26 -19.78
N LYS A 346 -19.15 -10.46 -20.40
CA LYS A 346 -18.03 -11.21 -20.97
C LYS A 346 -17.39 -10.45 -22.13
N LEU A 347 -18.15 -9.86 -23.04
CA LEU A 347 -17.61 -9.07 -24.15
C LEU A 347 -16.77 -7.91 -23.65
N LEU A 348 -17.26 -7.15 -22.67
CA LEU A 348 -16.52 -6.04 -22.07
C LEU A 348 -15.24 -6.55 -21.40
N LYS A 349 -15.35 -7.57 -20.54
CA LYS A 349 -14.22 -8.13 -19.82
C LYS A 349 -13.15 -8.66 -20.76
N ASP A 350 -13.50 -9.56 -21.70
CA ASP A 350 -12.54 -10.18 -22.60
C ASP A 350 -11.81 -9.13 -23.45
N THR A 351 -12.53 -8.08 -23.89
CA THR A 351 -11.90 -7.00 -24.66
C THR A 351 -10.93 -6.19 -23.80
N MET A 352 -11.31 -5.83 -22.57
CA MET A 352 -10.46 -5.06 -21.69
C MET A 352 -9.21 -5.86 -21.28
N GLU A 353 -9.35 -7.14 -20.92
CA GLU A 353 -8.22 -8.04 -20.61
C GLU A 353 -7.25 -8.18 -21.80
N LYS A 354 -7.77 -8.36 -23.00
CA LYS A 354 -6.96 -8.43 -24.23
C LYS A 354 -6.09 -7.18 -24.44
N HIS A 355 -6.57 -6.03 -23.99
CA HIS A 355 -5.85 -4.76 -24.11
C HIS A 355 -5.13 -4.34 -22.82
N GLY A 356 -4.82 -5.31 -21.93
CA GLY A 356 -3.93 -5.15 -20.78
C GLY A 356 -4.60 -4.55 -19.54
N PHE A 357 -5.91 -4.61 -19.44
CA PHE A 357 -6.63 -4.23 -18.22
C PHE A 357 -7.02 -5.46 -17.41
N ARG A 358 -6.92 -5.37 -16.10
CA ARG A 358 -7.38 -6.38 -15.15
C ARG A 358 -8.73 -5.96 -14.57
N PRO A 359 -9.76 -6.82 -14.61
CA PRO A 359 -11.06 -6.54 -13.98
C PRO A 359 -10.97 -6.68 -12.46
N LEU A 360 -11.87 -6.00 -11.74
CA LEU A 360 -12.19 -6.26 -10.35
C LEU A 360 -13.36 -7.26 -10.31
N PRO A 361 -13.22 -8.47 -9.73
CA PRO A 361 -14.26 -9.49 -9.77
C PRO A 361 -15.61 -9.05 -9.18
N GLU A 362 -15.58 -8.16 -8.19
CA GLU A 362 -16.74 -7.66 -7.46
C GLU A 362 -17.50 -6.53 -8.18
N GLU A 363 -16.92 -5.96 -9.28
CA GLU A 363 -17.47 -4.80 -9.98
C GLU A 363 -17.34 -4.98 -11.50
N TRP A 364 -18.43 -5.28 -12.21
CA TRP A 364 -18.41 -5.57 -13.65
C TRP A 364 -17.93 -4.40 -14.53
N TRP A 365 -17.94 -3.20 -14.02
CA TRP A 365 -17.54 -1.95 -14.71
C TRP A 365 -16.06 -1.58 -14.51
N HIS A 366 -15.39 -2.14 -13.48
CA HIS A 366 -14.11 -1.66 -12.96
C HIS A 366 -12.92 -2.40 -13.56
N PHE A 367 -12.00 -1.64 -14.17
CA PHE A 367 -10.79 -2.16 -14.83
C PHE A 367 -9.58 -1.32 -14.52
N THR A 368 -8.47 -1.96 -14.17
CA THR A 368 -7.17 -1.31 -13.90
C THR A 368 -6.12 -1.81 -14.90
N LEU A 369 -5.34 -0.91 -15.50
CA LEU A 369 -4.22 -1.27 -16.37
C LEU A 369 -3.19 -2.11 -15.59
N GLU A 370 -2.77 -3.27 -16.12
CA GLU A 370 -1.85 -4.19 -15.42
C GLU A 370 -0.47 -3.57 -15.17
N ASN A 371 0.05 -2.82 -16.14
CA ASN A 371 1.34 -2.14 -16.04
C ASN A 371 1.12 -0.63 -15.81
N GLU A 372 0.61 -0.29 -14.61
CA GLU A 372 0.39 1.10 -14.24
C GLU A 372 1.71 1.89 -14.25
N PRO A 373 1.76 3.10 -14.89
CA PRO A 373 2.96 3.94 -14.85
C PRO A 373 3.24 4.52 -13.46
N TYR A 374 2.23 4.59 -12.60
CA TYR A 374 2.30 5.18 -11.26
C TYR A 374 1.72 4.25 -10.17
N PRO A 375 2.27 3.03 -9.97
CA PRO A 375 1.65 2.02 -9.10
C PRO A 375 1.59 2.43 -7.62
N ASP A 376 2.48 3.34 -7.19
CA ASP A 376 2.64 3.76 -5.79
C ASP A 376 2.32 5.26 -5.58
N THR A 377 1.76 5.96 -6.60
CA THR A 377 1.48 7.39 -6.54
C THR A 377 -0.02 7.66 -6.60
N TYR A 378 -0.54 8.34 -5.59
CA TYR A 378 -1.93 8.79 -5.52
C TYR A 378 -2.00 10.28 -5.86
N PHE A 379 -2.76 10.61 -6.88
CA PHE A 379 -2.84 11.99 -7.35
C PHE A 379 -3.92 12.78 -6.64
N THR A 380 -3.65 14.09 -6.48
CA THR A 380 -4.49 15.00 -5.69
C THR A 380 -5.04 16.19 -6.48
N PHE A 381 -4.61 16.37 -7.74
CA PHE A 381 -5.11 17.45 -8.58
C PHE A 381 -6.59 17.24 -8.92
N PRO A 382 -7.40 18.32 -9.05
CA PRO A 382 -8.82 18.18 -9.36
C PRO A 382 -9.06 17.67 -10.79
N VAL A 383 -10.20 17.02 -11.02
CA VAL A 383 -10.67 16.66 -12.37
C VAL A 383 -11.12 17.94 -13.06
N SER A 384 -10.21 18.52 -13.80
CA SER A 384 -10.38 19.84 -14.48
C SER A 384 -9.44 19.94 -15.67
N SER A 385 -9.88 20.63 -16.72
CA SER A 385 -9.02 20.99 -17.85
C SER A 385 -7.87 21.92 -17.42
N ALA A 386 -8.08 22.72 -16.38
CA ALA A 386 -7.07 23.64 -15.84
C ALA A 386 -5.89 22.87 -15.23
N SER A 387 -6.11 21.71 -14.61
CA SER A 387 -5.06 20.88 -14.01
C SER A 387 -4.02 20.40 -15.03
N LEU A 388 -4.41 20.15 -16.28
CA LEU A 388 -3.52 19.71 -17.36
C LEU A 388 -2.73 20.88 -17.99
N ASN A 389 -3.11 22.12 -17.74
CA ASN A 389 -2.52 23.34 -18.31
C ASN A 389 -1.62 24.08 -17.32
N ALA A 390 -1.48 23.60 -16.09
CA ALA A 390 -0.74 24.24 -15.00
C ALA A 390 0.78 24.02 -15.05
N LEU A 391 1.34 23.74 -16.25
CA LEU A 391 2.78 23.50 -16.50
C LEU A 391 3.45 24.76 -17.07
#